data_e5296c0c4b07ca935ce075a420f85922
#
_entry.id   e5296c0c4b07ca935ce075a420f85922
#
_cell.length_a   1.000
_cell.length_b   1.000
_cell.length_c   1.000
_cell.angle_alpha   90.00
_cell.angle_beta   90.00
_cell.angle_gamma   90.00
#
_symmetry.space_group_name_H-M   'P 1'
#
loop_
_entity.id
_entity.type
_entity.pdbx_description
1 polymer ?
#
loop_
_entity_poly.entity_id
_entity_poly.type
_entity_poly.pdbx_seq_one_letter_code
_entity_poly.pdbx_strand_id
1 'polypeptide(L)'
;MAQFHPKAVHFPVALLTIYPFLVIIYNFYKNEALAKGTLLILAGGLAGIVLALLSGNSALRFFVDQNLNHPKIELVKGLIETHENFATATTVLYSMIFILNFFYFVKYFIKKETTTNYMVALPKIILALSLIALYLLYVTGDLGGDLVFKHGVGTDIFR
;
A
#
# COMPACT_ATOMS: atom_id res chain seq x y z
N MET A 1 -5.23 -2.11 21.04
CA MET A 1 -4.80 -2.32 19.65
C MET A 1 -5.61 -1.50 18.65
N ALA A 2 -6.92 -1.28 18.83
CA ALA A 2 -7.74 -0.48 17.91
C ALA A 2 -7.19 0.94 17.65
N GLN A 3 -6.69 1.63 18.66
CA GLN A 3 -6.09 2.97 18.53
C GLN A 3 -4.71 2.97 17.84
N PHE A 4 -4.09 1.80 17.64
CA PHE A 4 -2.78 1.69 17.01
C PHE A 4 -2.89 1.69 15.46
N HIS A 5 -3.98 1.16 14.92
CA HIS A 5 -4.17 1.03 13.47
C HIS A 5 -4.02 2.36 12.71
N PRO A 6 -4.69 3.48 13.10
CA PRO A 6 -4.52 4.75 12.40
C PRO A 6 -3.07 5.25 12.40
N LYS A 7 -2.30 4.96 13.45
CA LYS A 7 -0.88 5.32 13.54
C LYS A 7 -0.01 4.42 12.66
N ALA A 8 -0.32 3.12 12.60
CA ALA A 8 0.44 2.14 11.83
C ALA A 8 0.35 2.37 10.32
N VAL A 9 -0.79 2.85 9.81
CA VAL A 9 -1.00 3.06 8.36
C VAL A 9 -0.22 4.24 7.79
N HIS A 10 0.14 5.24 8.59
CA HIS A 10 0.84 6.43 8.09
C HIS A 10 2.22 6.09 7.52
N PHE A 11 2.94 5.15 8.14
CA PHE A 11 4.26 4.76 7.68
C PHE A 11 4.25 4.11 6.29
N PRO A 12 3.49 3.04 6.01
CA PRO A 12 3.43 2.46 4.67
C PRO A 12 2.86 3.43 3.64
N VAL A 13 1.84 4.23 3.99
CA VAL A 13 1.28 5.25 3.08
C VAL A 13 2.37 6.23 2.64
N ALA A 14 3.16 6.77 3.56
CA ALA A 14 4.24 7.69 3.22
C ALA A 14 5.29 7.06 2.29
N LEU A 15 5.79 5.85 2.61
CA LEU A 15 6.80 5.16 1.82
C LEU A 15 6.28 4.79 0.42
N LEU A 16 5.07 4.25 0.33
CA LEU A 16 4.48 3.80 -0.93
C LEU A 16 4.04 4.97 -1.80
N THR A 17 3.72 6.13 -1.21
CA THR A 17 3.49 7.37 -1.97
C THR A 17 4.78 7.90 -2.58
N ILE A 18 5.90 7.87 -1.86
CA ILE A 18 7.20 8.33 -2.37
C ILE A 18 7.75 7.40 -3.46
N TYR A 19 7.46 6.10 -3.39
CA TYR A 19 8.03 5.09 -4.27
C TYR A 19 7.87 5.39 -5.78
N PRO A 20 6.69 5.74 -6.35
CA PRO A 20 6.54 6.05 -7.77
C PRO A 20 7.41 7.23 -8.22
N PHE A 21 7.60 8.24 -7.39
CA PHE A 21 8.46 9.38 -7.70
C PHE A 21 9.93 8.95 -7.81
N LEU A 22 10.39 8.05 -6.94
CA LEU A 22 11.72 7.48 -7.04
C LEU A 22 11.87 6.62 -8.31
N VAL A 23 10.84 5.88 -8.70
CA VAL A 23 10.83 5.12 -9.96
C VAL A 23 10.87 6.06 -11.17
N ILE A 24 10.19 7.21 -11.15
CA ILE A 24 10.30 8.24 -12.20
C ILE A 24 11.75 8.70 -12.31
N ILE A 25 12.36 9.12 -11.21
CA ILE A 25 13.75 9.58 -11.18
C ILE A 25 14.68 8.48 -11.70
N TYR A 26 14.48 7.23 -11.29
CA TYR A 26 15.25 6.08 -11.74
C TYR A 26 15.16 5.86 -13.25
N ASN A 27 14.03 6.10 -13.88
CA ASN A 27 13.89 5.96 -15.35
C ASN A 27 14.76 6.97 -16.13
N PHE A 28 15.05 8.14 -15.54
CA PHE A 28 15.96 9.13 -16.12
C PHE A 28 17.42 8.88 -15.74
N TYR A 29 17.67 8.49 -14.49
CA TYR A 29 19.03 8.32 -13.92
C TYR A 29 19.22 6.88 -13.44
N LYS A 30 19.57 5.97 -14.37
CA LYS A 30 19.76 4.53 -14.10
C LYS A 30 21.03 4.29 -13.28
N ASN A 31 20.93 4.43 -11.97
CA ASN A 31 22.05 4.26 -11.06
C ASN A 31 21.71 3.20 -10.00
N GLU A 32 22.73 2.44 -9.59
CA GLU A 32 22.57 1.30 -8.70
C GLU A 32 22.11 1.72 -7.29
N ALA A 33 22.63 2.84 -6.77
CA ALA A 33 22.23 3.33 -5.45
C ALA A 33 20.75 3.70 -5.41
N LEU A 34 20.25 4.35 -6.48
CA LEU A 34 18.84 4.68 -6.61
C LEU A 34 17.96 3.42 -6.76
N ALA A 35 18.42 2.41 -7.52
CA ALA A 35 17.72 1.14 -7.63
C ALA A 35 17.63 0.40 -6.28
N LYS A 36 18.70 0.40 -5.48
CA LYS A 36 18.67 -0.13 -4.10
C LYS A 36 17.72 0.67 -3.22
N GLY A 37 17.75 2.00 -3.33
CA GLY A 37 16.85 2.89 -2.60
C GLY A 37 15.37 2.61 -2.90
N THR A 38 14.99 2.45 -4.17
CA THR A 38 13.61 2.09 -4.56
C THR A 38 13.17 0.76 -3.97
N LEU A 39 14.05 -0.26 -3.99
CA LEU A 39 13.75 -1.56 -3.38
C LEU A 39 13.57 -1.47 -1.86
N LEU A 40 14.43 -0.73 -1.17
CA LEU A 40 14.34 -0.56 0.28
C LEU A 40 13.07 0.18 0.71
N ILE A 41 12.71 1.25 0.00
CA ILE A 41 11.47 2.00 0.26
C ILE A 41 10.25 1.11 0.04
N LEU A 42 10.23 0.35 -1.07
CA LEU A 42 9.13 -0.56 -1.36
C LEU A 42 9.03 -1.71 -0.34
N ALA A 43 10.15 -2.30 0.04
CA ALA A 43 10.20 -3.35 1.06
C ALA A 43 9.71 -2.82 2.44
N GLY A 44 10.16 -1.63 2.83
CA GLY A 44 9.71 -0.98 4.06
C GLY A 44 8.20 -0.66 4.02
N GLY A 45 7.69 -0.18 2.89
CA GLY A 45 6.27 0.05 2.67
C GLY A 45 5.45 -1.23 2.80
N LEU A 46 5.88 -2.32 2.16
CA LEU A 46 5.21 -3.64 2.26
C LEU A 46 5.25 -4.20 3.69
N ALA A 47 6.38 -4.09 4.39
CA ALA A 47 6.45 -4.47 5.80
C ALA A 47 5.44 -3.66 6.65
N GLY A 48 5.32 -2.36 6.39
CA GLY A 48 4.33 -1.50 7.02
C GLY A 48 2.88 -1.90 6.69
N ILE A 49 2.59 -2.33 5.44
CA ILE A 49 1.26 -2.87 5.08
C ILE A 49 0.92 -4.10 5.92
N VAL A 50 1.86 -5.03 6.12
CA VAL A 50 1.61 -6.22 6.96
C VAL A 50 1.19 -5.79 8.38
N LEU A 51 1.88 -4.83 8.98
CA LEU A 51 1.51 -4.28 10.28
C LEU A 51 0.14 -3.59 10.26
N ALA A 52 -0.16 -2.84 9.19
CA ALA A 52 -1.47 -2.19 9.01
C ALA A 52 -2.60 -3.21 8.90
N LEU A 53 -2.44 -4.29 8.12
CA LEU A 53 -3.43 -5.36 7.98
C LEU A 53 -3.69 -6.08 9.30
N LEU A 54 -2.63 -6.44 10.04
CA LEU A 54 -2.74 -7.10 11.34
C LEU A 54 -3.47 -6.22 12.37
N SER A 55 -3.12 -4.92 12.41
CA SER A 55 -3.77 -3.97 13.33
C SER A 55 -5.20 -3.64 12.91
N GLY A 56 -5.49 -3.57 11.59
CA GLY A 56 -6.82 -3.32 11.04
C GLY A 56 -7.80 -4.43 11.37
N ASN A 57 -7.42 -5.68 11.17
CA ASN A 57 -8.25 -6.84 11.53
C ASN A 57 -8.58 -6.86 13.05
N SER A 58 -7.60 -6.52 13.90
CA SER A 58 -7.83 -6.42 15.35
C SER A 58 -8.76 -5.26 15.70
N ALA A 59 -8.64 -4.12 15.03
CA ALA A 59 -9.49 -2.95 15.23
C ALA A 59 -10.93 -3.23 14.78
N LEU A 60 -11.12 -3.90 13.64
CA LEU A 60 -12.43 -4.27 13.13
C LEU A 60 -13.19 -5.20 14.10
N ARG A 61 -12.54 -6.28 14.54
CA ARG A 61 -13.16 -7.22 15.49
C ARG A 61 -13.62 -6.50 16.75
N PHE A 62 -12.75 -5.69 17.34
CA PHE A 62 -13.07 -4.93 18.53
C PHE A 62 -14.24 -3.96 18.30
N PHE A 63 -14.26 -3.27 17.17
CA PHE A 63 -15.33 -2.34 16.81
C PHE A 63 -16.68 -3.06 16.64
N VAL A 64 -16.71 -4.16 15.89
CA VAL A 64 -17.93 -4.94 15.62
C VAL A 64 -18.48 -5.52 16.94
N ASP A 65 -17.63 -6.12 17.78
CA ASP A 65 -18.05 -6.73 19.05
C ASP A 65 -18.71 -5.72 19.99
N GLN A 66 -18.22 -4.47 20.01
CA GLN A 66 -18.81 -3.41 20.84
C GLN A 66 -20.09 -2.80 20.29
N ASN A 67 -20.36 -2.95 18.99
CA ASN A 67 -21.46 -2.23 18.31
C ASN A 67 -22.46 -3.15 17.61
N LEU A 68 -22.55 -4.44 18.00
CA LEU A 68 -23.43 -5.44 17.36
C LEU A 68 -24.89 -5.01 17.24
N ASN A 69 -25.41 -4.27 18.22
CA ASN A 69 -26.79 -3.82 18.28
C ASN A 69 -27.01 -2.40 17.71
N HIS A 70 -25.96 -1.77 17.16
CA HIS A 70 -26.07 -0.41 16.65
C HIS A 70 -26.81 -0.39 15.31
N PRO A 71 -27.82 0.50 15.10
CA PRO A 71 -28.65 0.50 13.88
C PRO A 71 -27.87 0.64 12.57
N LYS A 72 -26.70 1.29 12.60
CA LYS A 72 -25.85 1.52 11.42
C LYS A 72 -24.77 0.46 11.21
N ILE A 73 -24.73 -0.60 12.02
CA ILE A 73 -23.60 -1.55 11.98
C ILE A 73 -23.47 -2.25 10.63
N GLU A 74 -24.58 -2.63 10.01
CA GLU A 74 -24.55 -3.32 8.71
C GLU A 74 -24.05 -2.39 7.59
N LEU A 75 -24.45 -1.11 7.59
CA LEU A 75 -23.92 -0.13 6.66
C LEU A 75 -22.41 0.01 6.79
N VAL A 76 -21.94 0.15 8.04
CA VAL A 76 -20.52 0.34 8.32
C VAL A 76 -19.69 -0.89 7.96
N LYS A 77 -20.20 -2.11 8.21
CA LYS A 77 -19.55 -3.36 7.76
C LYS A 77 -19.34 -3.38 6.24
N GLY A 78 -20.35 -2.99 5.45
CA GLY A 78 -20.22 -2.91 3.98
C GLY A 78 -19.17 -1.89 3.52
N LEU A 79 -19.05 -0.75 4.22
CA LEU A 79 -18.03 0.24 3.93
C LEU A 79 -16.62 -0.26 4.31
N ILE A 80 -16.48 -0.95 5.43
CA ILE A 80 -15.23 -1.59 5.85
C ILE A 80 -14.80 -2.65 4.83
N GLU A 81 -15.71 -3.51 4.38
CA GLU A 81 -15.43 -4.52 3.35
C GLU A 81 -14.94 -3.87 2.05
N THR A 82 -15.55 -2.77 1.64
CA THR A 82 -15.10 -2.01 0.47
C THR A 82 -13.67 -1.50 0.66
N HIS A 83 -13.36 -0.89 1.80
CA HIS A 83 -12.01 -0.43 2.14
C HIS A 83 -11.00 -1.60 2.14
N GLU A 84 -11.34 -2.75 2.73
CA GLU A 84 -10.49 -3.94 2.78
C GLU A 84 -10.21 -4.52 1.39
N ASN A 85 -11.18 -4.50 0.48
CA ASN A 85 -11.02 -4.94 -0.90
C ASN A 85 -9.99 -4.05 -1.64
N PHE A 86 -10.08 -2.73 -1.49
CA PHE A 86 -9.09 -1.81 -2.07
C PHE A 86 -7.72 -1.94 -1.41
N ALA A 87 -7.65 -2.13 -0.09
CA ALA A 87 -6.41 -2.37 0.63
C ALA A 87 -5.72 -3.67 0.15
N THR A 88 -6.50 -4.71 -0.08
CA THR A 88 -6.01 -5.99 -0.63
C THR A 88 -5.49 -5.83 -2.05
N ALA A 89 -6.24 -5.17 -2.94
CA ALA A 89 -5.82 -4.90 -4.31
C ALA A 89 -4.51 -4.07 -4.33
N THR A 90 -4.41 -3.04 -3.49
CA THR A 90 -3.21 -2.22 -3.32
C THR A 90 -2.02 -3.08 -2.87
N THR A 91 -2.21 -3.94 -1.88
CA THR A 91 -1.18 -4.83 -1.35
C THR A 91 -0.67 -5.81 -2.41
N VAL A 92 -1.57 -6.44 -3.14
CA VAL A 92 -1.23 -7.39 -4.21
C VAL A 92 -0.42 -6.68 -5.30
N LEU A 93 -0.85 -5.49 -5.75
CA LEU A 93 -0.18 -4.77 -6.82
C LEU A 93 1.24 -4.31 -6.39
N TYR A 94 1.41 -3.74 -5.18
CA TYR A 94 2.74 -3.39 -4.70
C TYR A 94 3.64 -4.62 -4.49
N SER A 95 3.09 -5.76 -4.08
CA SER A 95 3.84 -7.02 -3.98
C SER A 95 4.31 -7.51 -5.36
N MET A 96 3.47 -7.44 -6.38
CA MET A 96 3.87 -7.74 -7.77
C MET A 96 4.97 -6.79 -8.26
N ILE A 97 4.84 -5.50 -8.00
CA ILE A 97 5.85 -4.50 -8.34
C ILE A 97 7.17 -4.81 -7.64
N PHE A 98 7.13 -5.23 -6.38
CA PHE A 98 8.35 -5.62 -5.65
C PHE A 98 9.06 -6.81 -6.32
N ILE A 99 8.33 -7.84 -6.69
CA ILE A 99 8.89 -9.01 -7.40
C ILE A 99 9.52 -8.59 -8.73
N LEU A 100 8.83 -7.76 -9.52
CA LEU A 100 9.34 -7.27 -10.81
C LEU A 100 10.58 -6.39 -10.63
N ASN A 101 10.57 -5.49 -9.64
CA ASN A 101 11.68 -4.58 -9.35
C ASN A 101 12.90 -5.35 -8.83
N PHE A 102 12.69 -6.34 -7.95
CA PHE A 102 13.75 -7.22 -7.47
C PHE A 102 14.34 -8.06 -8.60
N PHE A 103 13.51 -8.65 -9.46
CA PHE A 103 13.95 -9.39 -10.63
C PHE A 103 14.80 -8.50 -11.56
N TYR A 104 14.31 -7.30 -11.86
CA TYR A 104 15.04 -6.32 -12.68
C TYR A 104 16.40 -5.98 -12.05
N PHE A 105 16.43 -5.70 -10.74
CA PHE A 105 17.66 -5.38 -10.02
C PHE A 105 18.70 -6.50 -10.13
N VAL A 106 18.29 -7.75 -9.89
CA VAL A 106 19.19 -8.91 -9.98
C VAL A 106 19.74 -9.07 -11.39
N LYS A 107 18.88 -9.00 -12.40
CA LYS A 107 19.28 -9.19 -13.80
C LYS A 107 20.19 -8.07 -14.31
N TYR A 108 19.80 -6.82 -14.06
CA TYR A 108 20.50 -5.66 -14.59
C TYR A 108 21.81 -5.36 -13.86
N PHE A 109 21.79 -5.31 -12.52
CA PHE A 109 22.94 -4.89 -11.73
C PHE A 109 23.85 -6.03 -11.29
N ILE A 110 23.30 -7.19 -10.96
CA ILE A 110 24.10 -8.33 -10.48
C ILE A 110 24.59 -9.17 -11.65
N LYS A 111 23.70 -9.59 -12.57
CA LYS A 111 24.05 -10.43 -13.71
C LYS A 111 24.54 -9.66 -14.95
N LYS A 112 24.45 -8.33 -14.93
CA LYS A 112 24.87 -7.44 -16.04
C LYS A 112 24.16 -7.72 -17.37
N GLU A 113 22.94 -8.25 -17.33
CA GLU A 113 22.11 -8.50 -18.52
C GLU A 113 21.43 -7.20 -18.97
N THR A 114 22.08 -6.43 -19.88
CA THR A 114 21.59 -5.09 -20.23
C THR A 114 20.95 -5.00 -21.63
N THR A 115 21.16 -6.02 -22.48
CA THR A 115 20.91 -5.94 -23.93
C THR A 115 19.59 -6.54 -24.41
N THR A 116 18.78 -7.12 -23.55
CA THR A 116 17.51 -7.74 -23.95
C THR A 116 16.36 -6.73 -23.97
N ASN A 117 15.47 -6.82 -24.97
CA ASN A 117 14.34 -5.91 -25.15
C ASN A 117 13.46 -5.78 -23.89
N TYR A 118 13.27 -6.88 -23.13
CA TYR A 118 12.49 -6.84 -21.91
C TYR A 118 13.18 -6.04 -20.79
N MET A 119 14.51 -6.00 -20.74
CA MET A 119 15.25 -5.19 -19.75
C MET A 119 15.10 -3.69 -19.99
N VAL A 120 14.84 -3.29 -21.23
CA VAL A 120 14.53 -1.89 -21.57
C VAL A 120 13.07 -1.54 -21.24
N ALA A 121 12.17 -2.49 -21.44
CA ALA A 121 10.73 -2.28 -21.21
C ALA A 121 10.36 -2.34 -19.71
N LEU A 122 11.01 -3.20 -18.90
CA LEU A 122 10.61 -3.51 -17.53
C LEU A 122 10.57 -2.29 -16.59
N PRO A 123 11.54 -1.34 -16.60
CA PRO A 123 11.44 -0.13 -15.78
C PRO A 123 10.23 0.74 -16.12
N LYS A 124 9.83 0.77 -17.41
CA LYS A 124 8.65 1.53 -17.85
C LYS A 124 7.35 0.84 -17.40
N ILE A 125 7.32 -0.50 -17.43
CA ILE A 125 6.20 -1.30 -16.91
C ILE A 125 6.08 -1.10 -15.40
N ILE A 126 7.18 -1.18 -14.66
CA ILE A 126 7.23 -0.91 -13.23
C ILE A 126 6.70 0.49 -12.92
N LEU A 127 7.08 1.50 -13.71
CA LEU A 127 6.58 2.87 -13.56
C LEU A 127 5.06 2.93 -13.77
N ALA A 128 4.55 2.36 -14.86
CA ALA A 128 3.11 2.37 -15.14
C ALA A 128 2.31 1.68 -14.02
N LEU A 129 2.76 0.51 -13.57
CA LEU A 129 2.13 -0.20 -12.45
C LEU A 129 2.21 0.59 -11.14
N SER A 130 3.32 1.29 -10.88
CA SER A 130 3.47 2.08 -9.65
C SER A 130 2.55 3.30 -9.61
N LEU A 131 2.21 3.89 -10.76
CA LEU A 131 1.21 4.97 -10.83
C LEU A 131 -0.21 4.45 -10.58
N ILE A 132 -0.53 3.26 -11.12
CA ILE A 132 -1.80 2.60 -10.82
C ILE A 132 -1.89 2.25 -9.33
N ALA A 133 -0.80 1.72 -8.75
CA ALA A 133 -0.74 1.38 -7.33
C ALA A 133 -0.87 2.62 -6.43
N LEU A 134 -0.30 3.75 -6.84
CA LEU A 134 -0.48 5.04 -6.13
C LEU A 134 -1.95 5.48 -6.12
N TYR A 135 -2.65 5.33 -7.25
CA TYR A 135 -4.08 5.62 -7.31
C TYR A 135 -4.90 4.71 -6.38
N LEU A 136 -4.63 3.40 -6.39
CA LEU A 136 -5.30 2.47 -5.47
C LEU A 136 -4.99 2.78 -4.00
N LEU A 137 -3.76 3.17 -3.69
CA LEU A 137 -3.36 3.60 -2.35
C LEU A 137 -4.14 4.84 -1.91
N TYR A 138 -4.30 5.82 -2.82
CA TYR A 138 -5.12 7.00 -2.57
C TYR A 138 -6.57 6.64 -2.26
N VAL A 139 -7.21 5.81 -3.09
CA VAL A 139 -8.59 5.35 -2.87
C VAL A 139 -8.73 4.60 -1.54
N THR A 140 -7.77 3.72 -1.23
CA THR A 140 -7.74 3.01 0.06
C THR A 140 -7.67 3.98 1.24
N GLY A 141 -6.82 5.00 1.14
CA GLY A 141 -6.67 6.03 2.17
C GLY A 141 -7.93 6.89 2.35
N ASP A 142 -8.57 7.27 1.25
CA ASP A 142 -9.80 8.05 1.23
C ASP A 142 -10.96 7.28 1.90
N LEU A 143 -11.16 6.02 1.51
CA LEU A 143 -12.16 5.14 2.12
C LEU A 143 -11.90 4.94 3.62
N GLY A 144 -10.65 4.74 4.04
CA GLY A 144 -10.29 4.63 5.45
C GLY A 144 -10.53 5.93 6.22
N GLY A 145 -10.26 7.08 5.60
CA GLY A 145 -10.58 8.39 6.15
C GLY A 145 -12.08 8.59 6.33
N ASP A 146 -12.88 8.22 5.35
CA ASP A 146 -14.34 8.32 5.40
C ASP A 146 -14.95 7.48 6.53
N LEU A 147 -14.44 6.28 6.77
CA LEU A 147 -14.86 5.44 7.91
C LEU A 147 -14.70 6.18 9.24
N VAL A 148 -13.61 6.91 9.43
CA VAL A 148 -13.34 7.65 10.67
C VAL A 148 -14.11 8.98 10.70
N PHE A 149 -13.98 9.81 9.67
CA PHE A 149 -14.48 11.21 9.71
C PHE A 149 -15.97 11.32 9.42
N LYS A 150 -16.52 10.50 8.51
CA LYS A 150 -17.96 10.55 8.16
C LYS A 150 -18.80 9.60 9.00
N HIS A 151 -18.24 8.45 9.37
CA HIS A 151 -18.97 7.39 10.06
C HIS A 151 -18.56 7.19 11.52
N GLY A 152 -17.53 7.88 12.01
CA GLY A 152 -17.09 7.81 13.40
C GLY A 152 -16.48 6.48 13.83
N VAL A 153 -16.10 5.60 12.89
CA VAL A 153 -15.54 4.28 13.18
C VAL A 153 -14.30 4.41 14.03
N GLY A 154 -14.28 3.73 15.19
CA GLY A 154 -13.16 3.77 16.12
C GLY A 154 -13.06 5.04 16.96
N THR A 155 -14.06 5.91 16.92
CA THR A 155 -14.17 7.15 17.71
C THR A 155 -15.34 7.08 18.69
N ASP A 156 -15.37 8.01 19.68
CA ASP A 156 -16.49 8.14 20.63
C ASP A 156 -17.78 8.67 19.97
N ILE A 157 -17.72 9.18 18.74
CA ILE A 157 -18.83 9.76 17.98
C ILE A 157 -19.78 8.67 17.44
N PHE A 158 -19.33 7.44 17.32
CA PHE A 158 -20.16 6.32 16.85
C PHE A 158 -21.16 5.83 17.88
N ARG A 159 -21.19 6.40 19.07
CA ARG A 159 -22.11 6.04 20.16
C ARG A 159 -23.53 6.50 19.94
#